data_de01b88231938b25fb33b31687cb48d9
#
_entry.id   de01b88231938b25fb33b31687cb48d9
#
_cell.length_a   1.000
_cell.length_b   1.000
_cell.length_c   1.000
_cell.angle_alpha   90.00
_cell.angle_beta   90.00
_cell.angle_gamma   90.00
#
_symmetry.space_group_name_H-M   'P 1'
#
loop_
_entity.id
_entity.type
_entity.pdbx_description
1 polymer ?
#
loop_
_entity_poly.entity_id
_entity_poly.type
_entity_poly.pdbx_seq_one_letter_code
_entity_poly.pdbx_strand_id
1 'polypeptide(L)'
;TRNVMVCRMSTEPEWVESQIAFVNEEWREQSELPRIYNRESRHANTTRHDVVIHNARLDEDQYNLDGCGYTLINHQTAVTDFHNKEVIADQYFPEMKSVILDLTGAHAAFSFPFYQVRSKNPANFFDAYSLYMHCDFSPDTWLQFAQHIVKESGSSEEYPEESWDFALYNFWRPIENPVEKDPLVLIDARTVERKDIINYRLIEEGDKAQAAVPLFNKNQRYCYFPCMKLDEVLVFKQLDSRTEKSLVCPHTSFIDPNAAPDAAERQSIDIRFMCVFPKQT
;
A
#
# COMPACT_ATOMS: atom_id res chain seq x y z
N THR A 1 -8.65 -30.23 15.83
CA THR A 1 -7.78 -30.46 14.66
C THR A 1 -8.30 -29.54 13.57
N ARG A 2 -7.73 -28.34 13.45
CA ARG A 2 -7.99 -27.45 12.32
C ARG A 2 -7.25 -28.04 11.12
N ASN A 3 -7.98 -28.46 10.08
CA ASN A 3 -7.40 -28.73 8.79
C ASN A 3 -6.80 -27.41 8.29
N VAL A 4 -5.48 -27.30 8.32
CA VAL A 4 -4.78 -26.24 7.61
C VAL A 4 -4.95 -26.58 6.13
N MET A 5 -5.84 -25.85 5.47
CA MET A 5 -6.03 -25.93 4.04
C MET A 5 -4.76 -25.35 3.41
N VAL A 6 -3.90 -26.22 2.88
CA VAL A 6 -2.67 -25.82 2.21
C VAL A 6 -3.08 -25.19 0.88
N CYS A 7 -2.91 -23.90 0.76
CA CYS A 7 -3.03 -23.20 -0.52
C CYS A 7 -2.16 -23.95 -1.53
N ARG A 8 -2.75 -24.40 -2.65
CA ARG A 8 -2.08 -25.25 -3.64
C ARG A 8 -1.09 -24.42 -4.45
N MET A 9 0.10 -24.20 -3.93
CA MET A 9 1.17 -23.42 -4.60
C MET A 9 1.66 -24.01 -5.94
N SER A 10 1.26 -25.23 -6.33
CA SER A 10 1.85 -25.93 -7.47
C SER A 10 1.22 -25.61 -8.84
N THR A 11 0.24 -24.72 -8.93
CA THR A 11 -0.48 -24.40 -10.19
C THR A 11 -0.93 -22.95 -10.32
N GLU A 12 -0.36 -22.02 -9.54
CA GLU A 12 -0.72 -20.60 -9.70
C GLU A 12 -0.31 -20.11 -11.10
N PRO A 13 -1.18 -19.42 -11.82
CA PRO A 13 -0.87 -18.95 -13.16
C PRO A 13 0.25 -17.91 -13.15
N GLU A 14 0.95 -17.79 -14.25
CA GLU A 14 1.98 -16.78 -14.45
C GLU A 14 1.39 -15.35 -14.38
N TRP A 15 0.14 -15.21 -14.77
CA TRP A 15 -0.63 -13.97 -14.73
C TRP A 15 -2.13 -14.25 -14.69
N VAL A 16 -2.88 -13.24 -14.28
CA VAL A 16 -4.36 -13.26 -14.31
C VAL A 16 -4.88 -12.03 -15.06
N GLU A 17 -5.98 -12.17 -15.75
CA GLU A 17 -6.73 -11.05 -16.34
C GLU A 17 -7.82 -10.62 -15.37
N SER A 18 -7.89 -9.34 -15.07
CA SER A 18 -8.93 -8.78 -14.21
C SER A 18 -9.22 -7.32 -14.55
N GLN A 19 -10.20 -6.75 -13.87
CA GLN A 19 -10.59 -5.35 -14.04
C GLN A 19 -10.22 -4.52 -12.83
N ILE A 20 -9.49 -3.44 -13.06
CA ILE A 20 -9.14 -2.47 -12.04
C ILE A 20 -9.78 -1.13 -12.36
N ALA A 21 -10.36 -0.48 -11.35
CA ALA A 21 -10.91 0.86 -11.48
C ALA A 21 -9.80 1.90 -11.31
N PHE A 22 -9.74 2.83 -12.26
CA PHE A 22 -8.89 4.00 -12.25
C PHE A 22 -9.74 5.26 -12.28
N VAL A 23 -9.22 6.36 -11.77
CA VAL A 23 -9.86 7.66 -11.93
C VAL A 23 -10.00 7.98 -13.43
N ASN A 24 -11.11 8.62 -13.80
CA ASN A 24 -11.39 8.95 -15.19
C ASN A 24 -10.33 9.89 -15.77
N GLU A 25 -9.90 9.67 -17.01
CA GLU A 25 -8.85 10.44 -17.70
C GLU A 25 -9.18 11.92 -17.82
N GLU A 26 -10.45 12.29 -17.89
CA GLU A 26 -10.92 13.69 -17.97
C GLU A 26 -10.44 14.56 -16.80
N TRP A 27 -10.13 13.94 -15.65
CA TRP A 27 -9.64 14.66 -14.47
C TRP A 27 -8.22 15.19 -14.64
N ARG A 28 -7.47 14.77 -15.63
CA ARG A 28 -6.15 15.29 -15.96
C ARG A 28 -6.17 16.79 -16.28
N GLU A 29 -7.21 17.22 -16.98
CA GLU A 29 -7.36 18.59 -17.48
C GLU A 29 -8.25 19.46 -16.59
N GLN A 30 -8.81 18.92 -15.51
CA GLN A 30 -9.70 19.64 -14.62
C GLN A 30 -8.91 20.49 -13.61
N SER A 31 -9.41 21.70 -13.35
CA SER A 31 -8.88 22.56 -12.28
C SER A 31 -9.34 22.15 -10.89
N GLU A 32 -10.45 21.38 -10.80
CA GLU A 32 -10.95 20.80 -9.56
C GLU A 32 -10.40 19.40 -9.37
N LEU A 33 -10.27 18.96 -8.12
CA LEU A 33 -9.84 17.60 -7.79
C LEU A 33 -11.04 16.65 -7.79
N PRO A 34 -10.88 15.40 -8.32
CA PRO A 34 -11.90 14.38 -8.19
C PRO A 34 -12.19 14.06 -6.72
N ARG A 35 -13.43 13.74 -6.43
CA ARG A 35 -13.91 13.40 -5.08
C ARG A 35 -14.24 11.91 -5.02
N ILE A 36 -13.55 11.17 -4.17
CA ILE A 36 -13.73 9.71 -4.02
C ILE A 36 -13.82 9.38 -2.53
N TYR A 37 -14.93 9.73 -1.88
CA TYR A 37 -15.14 9.57 -0.45
C TYR A 37 -16.26 8.59 -0.06
N ASN A 38 -17.03 8.10 -1.04
CA ASN A 38 -18.05 7.08 -0.84
C ASN A 38 -18.23 6.22 -2.09
N ARG A 39 -19.15 5.25 -2.04
CA ARG A 39 -19.39 4.32 -3.16
C ARG A 39 -19.91 5.02 -4.41
N GLU A 40 -20.78 6.00 -4.26
CA GLU A 40 -21.40 6.75 -5.37
C GLU A 40 -20.37 7.63 -6.07
N SER A 41 -19.64 8.46 -5.32
CA SER A 41 -18.61 9.34 -5.88
C SER A 41 -17.47 8.53 -6.52
N ARG A 42 -17.11 7.36 -5.96
CA ARG A 42 -16.17 6.44 -6.59
C ARG A 42 -16.69 5.96 -7.95
N HIS A 43 -17.94 5.49 -8.01
CA HIS A 43 -18.53 4.98 -9.25
C HIS A 43 -18.62 6.08 -10.33
N ALA A 44 -18.94 7.31 -9.94
CA ALA A 44 -19.03 8.44 -10.86
C ALA A 44 -17.66 8.88 -11.42
N ASN A 45 -16.59 8.74 -10.64
CA ASN A 45 -15.27 9.29 -10.98
C ASN A 45 -14.24 8.24 -11.39
N THR A 46 -14.63 6.95 -11.54
CA THR A 46 -13.70 5.89 -11.94
C THR A 46 -14.27 5.04 -13.07
N THR A 47 -13.38 4.58 -13.94
CA THR A 47 -13.65 3.61 -15.01
C THR A 47 -12.83 2.35 -14.78
N ARG A 48 -13.42 1.17 -15.07
CA ARG A 48 -12.70 -0.12 -15.03
C ARG A 48 -11.97 -0.37 -16.32
N HIS A 49 -10.72 -0.79 -16.21
CA HIS A 49 -9.87 -1.19 -17.32
C HIS A 49 -9.47 -2.66 -17.18
N ASP A 50 -9.49 -3.39 -18.30
CA ASP A 50 -8.95 -4.75 -18.36
C ASP A 50 -7.43 -4.68 -18.27
N VAL A 51 -6.84 -5.45 -17.36
CA VAL A 51 -5.40 -5.48 -17.10
C VAL A 51 -4.90 -6.90 -16.93
N VAL A 52 -3.63 -7.12 -17.28
CA VAL A 52 -2.89 -8.35 -16.99
C VAL A 52 -2.09 -8.13 -15.72
N ILE A 53 -2.31 -8.95 -14.70
CA ILE A 53 -1.67 -8.85 -13.38
C ILE A 53 -0.70 -10.02 -13.24
N HIS A 54 0.59 -9.74 -13.19
CA HIS A 54 1.65 -10.72 -13.14
C HIS A 54 1.83 -11.32 -11.75
N ASN A 55 2.09 -12.62 -11.71
CA ASN A 55 2.45 -13.33 -10.48
C ASN A 55 3.90 -12.99 -10.08
N ALA A 56 4.03 -12.16 -9.05
CA ALA A 56 5.32 -11.70 -8.57
C ALA A 56 6.18 -12.81 -7.93
N ARG A 57 5.60 -13.94 -7.51
CA ARG A 57 6.37 -15.05 -6.94
C ARG A 57 7.30 -15.74 -7.94
N LEU A 58 7.07 -15.54 -9.25
CA LEU A 58 7.90 -16.16 -10.28
C LEU A 58 9.20 -15.39 -10.55
N ASP A 59 9.27 -14.14 -10.10
CA ASP A 59 10.38 -13.21 -10.38
C ASP A 59 10.86 -12.53 -9.08
N GLU A 60 10.89 -13.22 -7.95
CA GLU A 60 11.18 -12.65 -6.62
C GLU A 60 12.50 -11.87 -6.57
N ASP A 61 13.54 -12.30 -7.28
CA ASP A 61 14.84 -11.62 -7.33
C ASP A 61 14.81 -10.23 -8.00
N GLN A 62 13.72 -9.90 -8.71
CA GLN A 62 13.57 -8.62 -9.41
C GLN A 62 12.88 -7.54 -8.58
N TYR A 63 12.33 -7.88 -7.43
CA TYR A 63 11.56 -6.96 -6.61
C TYR A 63 12.38 -6.41 -5.44
N ASN A 64 12.41 -5.07 -5.35
CA ASN A 64 13.03 -4.36 -4.24
C ASN A 64 12.39 -2.98 -4.07
N LEU A 65 12.48 -2.43 -2.85
CA LEU A 65 11.86 -1.17 -2.48
C LEU A 65 12.38 0.04 -3.26
N ASP A 66 13.64 0.03 -3.66
CA ASP A 66 14.27 1.17 -4.31
C ASP A 66 14.04 1.22 -5.82
N GLY A 67 13.79 0.08 -6.44
CA GLY A 67 13.51 -0.05 -7.87
C GLY A 67 12.01 -0.08 -8.15
N CYS A 68 11.39 -1.25 -8.02
CA CYS A 68 9.96 -1.44 -8.33
C CYS A 68 9.02 -0.90 -7.24
N GLY A 69 9.53 -0.54 -6.07
CA GLY A 69 8.77 0.07 -4.98
C GLY A 69 8.15 -0.91 -3.99
N TYR A 70 8.36 -2.22 -4.13
CA TYR A 70 7.79 -3.23 -3.23
C TYR A 70 8.69 -4.45 -3.08
N THR A 71 8.48 -5.19 -1.99
CA THR A 71 9.10 -6.49 -1.72
C THR A 71 8.20 -7.33 -0.82
N LEU A 72 8.32 -8.64 -0.90
CA LEU A 72 7.67 -9.59 0.01
C LEU A 72 8.73 -10.14 0.97
N ILE A 73 8.43 -10.12 2.26
CA ILE A 73 9.33 -10.67 3.28
C ILE A 73 8.63 -11.77 4.08
N ASN A 74 9.40 -12.75 4.53
CA ASN A 74 8.93 -13.72 5.52
C ASN A 74 9.15 -13.13 6.92
N HIS A 75 8.08 -13.07 7.70
CA HIS A 75 8.12 -12.52 9.05
C HIS A 75 7.07 -13.17 9.94
N GLN A 76 7.51 -13.94 10.91
CA GLN A 76 6.65 -14.54 11.93
C GLN A 76 6.47 -13.55 13.08
N THR A 77 5.25 -13.08 13.27
CA THR A 77 4.92 -12.17 14.37
C THR A 77 4.56 -12.91 15.65
N ALA A 78 4.84 -12.29 16.79
CA ALA A 78 4.36 -12.74 18.09
C ALA A 78 2.91 -12.32 18.37
N VAL A 79 2.34 -11.41 17.57
CA VAL A 79 0.97 -10.91 17.73
C VAL A 79 -0.04 -11.95 17.32
N THR A 80 -1.00 -12.24 18.22
CA THR A 80 -2.07 -13.21 18.00
C THR A 80 -3.47 -12.59 17.89
N ASP A 81 -3.61 -11.31 18.30
CA ASP A 81 -4.86 -10.55 18.23
C ASP A 81 -4.64 -9.19 17.58
N PHE A 82 -4.90 -9.10 16.29
CA PHE A 82 -4.77 -7.87 15.51
C PHE A 82 -5.97 -6.92 15.66
N HIS A 83 -7.00 -7.29 16.38
CA HIS A 83 -8.14 -6.42 16.72
C HIS A 83 -7.94 -5.67 18.04
N ASN A 84 -6.97 -6.08 18.86
CA ASN A 84 -6.64 -5.43 20.11
C ASN A 84 -5.66 -4.26 19.87
N LYS A 85 -6.15 -3.02 20.07
CA LYS A 85 -5.37 -1.80 19.80
C LYS A 85 -4.13 -1.68 20.68
N GLU A 86 -4.17 -2.13 21.92
CA GLU A 86 -3.03 -2.09 22.85
C GLU A 86 -1.94 -3.07 22.39
N VAL A 87 -2.33 -4.28 21.97
CA VAL A 87 -1.39 -5.27 21.42
C VAL A 87 -0.72 -4.73 20.15
N ILE A 88 -1.46 -4.07 19.27
CA ILE A 88 -0.89 -3.45 18.08
C ILE A 88 0.10 -2.34 18.45
N ALA A 89 -0.28 -1.45 19.37
CA ALA A 89 0.58 -0.34 19.79
C ALA A 89 1.85 -0.82 20.50
N ASP A 90 1.72 -1.78 21.43
CA ASP A 90 2.79 -2.15 22.34
C ASP A 90 3.70 -3.27 21.78
N GLN A 91 3.21 -4.06 20.83
CA GLN A 91 3.94 -5.21 20.29
C GLN A 91 4.18 -5.08 18.77
N TYR A 92 3.12 -4.90 17.97
CA TYR A 92 3.25 -4.97 16.52
C TYR A 92 4.00 -3.78 15.92
N PHE A 93 3.74 -2.56 16.37
CA PHE A 93 4.49 -1.39 15.88
C PHE A 93 5.98 -1.46 16.23
N PRO A 94 6.42 -1.78 17.46
CA PRO A 94 7.84 -1.96 17.76
C PRO A 94 8.50 -3.08 16.96
N GLU A 95 7.79 -4.21 16.77
CA GLU A 95 8.25 -5.35 15.96
C GLU A 95 8.50 -4.92 14.51
N MET A 96 7.53 -4.27 13.87
CA MET A 96 7.65 -3.82 12.48
C MET A 96 8.60 -2.63 12.31
N LYS A 97 8.80 -1.82 13.34
CA LYS A 97 9.83 -0.76 13.35
C LYS A 97 11.23 -1.37 13.21
N SER A 98 11.53 -2.43 13.93
CA SER A 98 12.81 -3.13 13.79
C SER A 98 12.98 -3.66 12.37
N VAL A 99 11.94 -4.30 11.83
CA VAL A 99 11.97 -4.85 10.47
C VAL A 99 12.23 -3.78 9.41
N ILE A 100 11.59 -2.60 9.49
CA ILE A 100 11.80 -1.56 8.47
C ILE A 100 13.20 -0.95 8.54
N LEU A 101 13.74 -0.78 9.75
CA LEU A 101 15.12 -0.29 9.93
C LEU A 101 16.14 -1.27 9.33
N ASP A 102 15.99 -2.55 9.60
CA ASP A 102 16.85 -3.60 9.04
C ASP A 102 16.72 -3.69 7.51
N LEU A 103 15.48 -3.62 7.00
CA LEU A 103 15.19 -3.77 5.58
C LEU A 103 15.70 -2.59 4.73
N THR A 104 15.63 -1.38 5.26
CA THR A 104 15.92 -0.15 4.50
C THR A 104 17.27 0.48 4.81
N GLY A 105 17.87 0.13 5.94
CA GLY A 105 19.05 0.81 6.47
C GLY A 105 18.76 2.26 6.91
N ALA A 106 17.49 2.60 7.18
CA ALA A 106 17.12 3.92 7.63
C ALA A 106 17.75 4.24 9.00
N HIS A 107 18.12 5.49 9.22
CA HIS A 107 18.66 5.95 10.49
C HIS A 107 17.61 5.92 11.59
N ALA A 108 16.38 6.31 11.26
CA ALA A 108 15.24 6.30 12.19
C ALA A 108 13.95 5.95 11.44
N ALA A 109 12.97 5.42 12.18
CA ALA A 109 11.64 5.15 11.68
C ALA A 109 10.58 5.57 12.71
N PHE A 110 9.52 6.20 12.21
CA PHE A 110 8.39 6.71 12.99
C PHE A 110 7.10 6.06 12.49
N SER A 111 6.39 5.39 13.40
CA SER A 111 5.09 4.80 13.07
C SER A 111 4.03 5.90 12.93
N PHE A 112 3.11 5.68 12.02
CA PHE A 112 1.91 6.52 11.95
C PHE A 112 1.00 6.24 13.16
N PRO A 113 0.27 7.24 13.64
CA PRO A 113 -0.61 7.08 14.81
C PRO A 113 -1.88 6.27 14.50
N PHE A 114 -2.09 5.87 13.26
CA PHE A 114 -3.24 5.11 12.80
C PHE A 114 -2.83 3.92 11.95
N TYR A 115 -3.63 2.87 12.01
CA TYR A 115 -3.54 1.67 11.18
C TYR A 115 -4.93 1.24 10.75
N GLN A 116 -5.02 0.33 9.81
CA GLN A 116 -6.31 -0.15 9.32
C GLN A 116 -6.36 -1.68 9.32
N VAL A 117 -7.40 -2.22 9.95
CA VAL A 117 -7.77 -3.62 9.81
C VAL A 117 -8.89 -3.69 8.77
N ARG A 118 -8.59 -4.30 7.65
CA ARG A 118 -9.49 -4.30 6.48
C ARG A 118 -10.22 -5.62 6.33
N SER A 119 -11.52 -5.52 6.02
CA SER A 119 -12.39 -6.65 5.70
C SER A 119 -13.32 -6.28 4.55
N LYS A 120 -14.08 -7.27 4.03
CA LYS A 120 -14.98 -7.07 2.90
C LYS A 120 -16.20 -6.21 3.25
N ASN A 121 -16.78 -6.44 4.43
CA ASN A 121 -18.01 -5.79 4.89
C ASN A 121 -17.83 -5.23 6.30
N PRO A 122 -16.96 -4.25 6.50
CA PRO A 122 -16.75 -3.66 7.81
C PRO A 122 -17.91 -2.74 8.19
N ALA A 123 -18.02 -2.45 9.50
CA ALA A 123 -18.95 -1.45 9.99
C ALA A 123 -18.59 -0.02 9.55
N ASN A 124 -17.29 0.25 9.38
CA ASN A 124 -16.76 1.52 8.92
C ASN A 124 -16.30 1.41 7.45
N PHE A 125 -16.75 2.34 6.60
CA PHE A 125 -16.38 2.37 5.18
C PHE A 125 -14.86 2.39 4.94
N PHE A 126 -14.10 3.08 5.77
CA PHE A 126 -12.63 3.17 5.62
C PHE A 126 -11.90 1.86 5.95
N ASP A 127 -12.54 0.93 6.62
CA ASP A 127 -12.01 -0.42 6.89
C ASP A 127 -12.37 -1.41 5.77
N ALA A 128 -13.12 -0.98 4.75
CA ALA A 128 -13.38 -1.77 3.55
C ALA A 128 -12.13 -1.87 2.66
N TYR A 129 -12.11 -2.87 1.78
CA TYR A 129 -11.11 -2.93 0.73
C TYR A 129 -11.21 -1.71 -0.18
N SER A 130 -10.08 -1.11 -0.50
CA SER A 130 -10.04 -0.14 -1.59
C SER A 130 -10.20 -0.87 -2.92
N LEU A 131 -11.16 -0.44 -3.73
CA LEU A 131 -11.51 -1.07 -5.01
C LEU A 131 -11.24 -0.15 -6.21
N TYR A 132 -10.32 0.79 -6.06
CA TYR A 132 -9.81 1.65 -7.12
C TYR A 132 -8.32 1.88 -6.88
N MET A 133 -7.54 2.00 -7.95
CA MET A 133 -6.11 2.22 -7.86
C MET A 133 -5.82 3.59 -7.23
N HIS A 134 -4.99 3.62 -6.20
CA HIS A 134 -4.70 4.84 -5.43
C HIS A 134 -3.28 4.83 -4.86
N CYS A 135 -2.86 6.02 -4.43
CA CYS A 135 -1.72 6.26 -3.58
C CYS A 135 -2.25 6.86 -2.27
N ASP A 136 -1.79 6.40 -1.12
CA ASP A 136 -2.30 6.89 0.17
C ASP A 136 -2.01 8.37 0.41
N PHE A 137 -0.94 8.89 -0.22
CA PHE A 137 -0.47 10.26 -0.04
C PHE A 137 -0.23 10.94 -1.39
N SER A 138 -0.41 12.26 -1.42
CA SER A 138 -0.09 13.08 -2.57
C SER A 138 1.42 13.36 -2.63
N PRO A 139 2.08 13.14 -3.79
CA PRO A 139 3.47 13.54 -3.99
C PRO A 139 3.73 15.04 -3.78
N ASP A 140 2.70 15.89 -3.85
CA ASP A 140 2.85 17.34 -3.75
C ASP A 140 2.80 17.84 -2.29
N THR A 141 2.19 17.07 -1.37
CA THR A 141 1.93 17.53 0.00
C THR A 141 2.49 16.62 1.10
N TRP A 142 2.97 15.43 0.75
CA TRP A 142 3.37 14.41 1.73
C TRP A 142 4.54 14.83 2.63
N LEU A 143 5.47 15.64 2.10
CA LEU A 143 6.66 16.02 2.85
C LEU A 143 6.31 16.88 4.08
N GLN A 144 5.32 17.76 3.95
CA GLN A 144 4.78 18.53 5.08
C GLN A 144 4.20 17.61 6.15
N PHE A 145 3.54 16.53 5.71
CA PHE A 145 3.01 15.53 6.61
C PHE A 145 4.13 14.71 7.28
N ALA A 146 5.16 14.33 6.53
CA ALA A 146 6.34 13.66 7.09
C ALA A 146 7.00 14.50 8.19
N GLN A 147 7.23 15.79 7.94
CA GLN A 147 7.76 16.74 8.92
C GLN A 147 6.86 16.87 10.15
N HIS A 148 5.53 16.85 9.98
CA HIS A 148 4.60 16.86 11.09
C HIS A 148 4.77 15.62 11.99
N ILE A 149 4.90 14.42 11.41
CA ILE A 149 5.14 13.19 12.18
C ILE A 149 6.44 13.27 13.00
N VAL A 150 7.53 13.77 12.40
CA VAL A 150 8.80 13.99 13.14
C VAL A 150 8.62 14.99 14.27
N LYS A 151 7.90 16.07 14.02
CA LYS A 151 7.63 17.10 15.03
C LYS A 151 6.83 16.55 16.22
N GLU A 152 5.77 15.79 15.94
CA GLU A 152 4.95 15.18 17.00
C GLU A 152 5.71 14.12 17.81
N SER A 153 6.76 13.52 17.23
CA SER A 153 7.65 12.60 17.96
C SER A 153 8.65 13.32 18.88
N GLY A 154 8.72 14.66 18.84
CA GLY A 154 9.70 15.46 19.58
C GLY A 154 11.10 15.51 18.95
N SER A 155 11.27 14.99 17.72
CA SER A 155 12.57 14.83 17.06
C SER A 155 12.83 15.84 15.92
N SER A 156 12.05 16.93 15.83
CA SER A 156 12.16 17.87 14.71
C SER A 156 13.53 18.58 14.59
N GLU A 157 14.20 18.83 15.71
CA GLU A 157 15.54 19.41 15.71
C GLU A 157 16.62 18.41 15.30
N GLU A 158 16.35 17.12 15.44
CA GLU A 158 17.27 16.03 15.12
C GLU A 158 17.30 15.73 13.62
N TYR A 159 16.15 15.91 12.91
CA TYR A 159 15.98 15.54 11.51
C TYR A 159 15.48 16.70 10.64
N PRO A 160 16.27 17.80 10.48
CA PRO A 160 15.90 18.89 9.58
C PRO A 160 15.99 18.45 8.10
N GLU A 161 15.03 18.92 7.28
CA GLU A 161 14.92 18.57 5.85
C GLU A 161 16.18 18.88 5.05
N GLU A 162 16.95 19.87 5.42
CA GLU A 162 18.18 20.25 4.74
C GLU A 162 19.24 19.14 4.78
N SER A 163 19.25 18.32 5.82
CA SER A 163 20.25 17.27 6.05
C SER A 163 19.72 15.86 5.94
N TRP A 164 18.39 15.71 5.84
CA TRP A 164 17.73 14.38 5.88
C TRP A 164 16.74 14.19 4.74
N ASP A 165 16.72 12.98 4.24
CA ASP A 165 15.71 12.49 3.33
C ASP A 165 14.67 11.64 4.06
N PHE A 166 13.47 11.59 3.49
CA PHE A 166 12.32 10.89 4.07
C PHE A 166 11.73 9.90 3.06
N ALA A 167 11.27 8.77 3.54
CA ALA A 167 10.49 7.85 2.72
C ALA A 167 9.36 7.21 3.54
N LEU A 168 8.22 7.00 2.90
CA LEU A 168 7.04 6.37 3.49
C LEU A 168 6.89 4.95 2.97
N TYR A 169 6.63 4.01 3.89
CA TYR A 169 6.43 2.61 3.59
C TYR A 169 5.17 2.08 4.25
N ASN A 170 4.42 1.25 3.53
CA ASN A 170 3.34 0.45 4.06
C ASN A 170 3.83 -0.97 4.32
N PHE A 171 3.32 -1.54 5.40
CA PHE A 171 3.37 -2.96 5.71
C PHE A 171 1.97 -3.52 5.66
N TRP A 172 1.74 -4.46 4.78
CA TRP A 172 0.46 -5.10 4.61
C TRP A 172 0.59 -6.62 4.77
N ARG A 173 -0.27 -7.22 5.57
CA ARG A 173 -0.30 -8.68 5.74
C ARG A 173 -1.69 -9.21 6.01
N PRO A 174 -1.99 -10.47 5.64
CA PRO A 174 -3.16 -11.19 6.14
C PRO A 174 -3.04 -11.46 7.64
N ILE A 175 -4.18 -11.52 8.35
CA ILE A 175 -4.21 -11.68 9.80
C ILE A 175 -5.00 -12.90 10.30
N GLU A 176 -5.89 -13.46 9.51
CA GLU A 176 -6.68 -14.63 9.93
C GLU A 176 -6.50 -15.85 9.02
N ASN A 177 -6.53 -15.63 7.71
CA ASN A 177 -6.40 -16.66 6.70
C ASN A 177 -5.40 -16.23 5.62
N PRO A 178 -4.76 -17.18 4.92
CA PRO A 178 -4.03 -16.85 3.69
C PRO A 178 -4.93 -16.10 2.69
N VAL A 179 -4.32 -15.28 1.84
CA VAL A 179 -5.05 -14.46 0.86
C VAL A 179 -5.44 -15.31 -0.33
N GLU A 180 -6.63 -15.86 -0.30
CA GLU A 180 -7.21 -16.63 -1.42
C GLU A 180 -8.22 -15.82 -2.23
N LYS A 181 -8.69 -14.68 -1.69
CA LYS A 181 -9.68 -13.79 -2.27
C LYS A 181 -9.27 -12.33 -2.13
N ASP A 182 -9.65 -11.52 -3.10
CA ASP A 182 -9.45 -10.07 -3.09
C ASP A 182 -7.98 -9.65 -2.75
N PRO A 183 -6.96 -10.24 -3.41
CA PRO A 183 -5.57 -9.93 -3.11
C PRO A 183 -5.22 -8.47 -3.43
N LEU A 184 -4.09 -8.01 -2.92
CA LEU A 184 -3.55 -6.69 -3.25
C LEU A 184 -2.79 -6.76 -4.58
N VAL A 185 -3.06 -5.82 -5.48
CA VAL A 185 -2.29 -5.57 -6.69
C VAL A 185 -1.55 -4.25 -6.56
N LEU A 186 -0.32 -4.23 -7.07
CA LEU A 186 0.55 -3.06 -7.10
C LEU A 186 0.90 -2.70 -8.55
N ILE A 187 1.17 -1.43 -8.80
CA ILE A 187 1.83 -1.02 -10.03
C ILE A 187 3.34 -0.96 -9.76
N ASP A 188 4.12 -1.63 -10.59
CA ASP A 188 5.57 -1.51 -10.58
C ASP A 188 5.98 -0.05 -10.75
N ALA A 189 6.60 0.55 -9.75
CA ALA A 189 6.92 1.98 -9.72
C ALA A 189 7.79 2.42 -10.91
N ARG A 190 8.58 1.52 -11.52
CA ARG A 190 9.37 1.79 -12.73
C ARG A 190 8.50 2.11 -13.95
N THR A 191 7.23 1.76 -13.91
CA THR A 191 6.25 1.97 -14.99
C THR A 191 5.24 3.07 -14.67
N VAL A 192 5.41 3.77 -13.55
CA VAL A 192 4.57 4.90 -13.13
C VAL A 192 5.22 6.20 -13.56
N GLU A 193 4.55 6.98 -14.38
CA GLU A 193 4.99 8.31 -14.76
C GLU A 193 4.39 9.36 -13.81
N ARG A 194 5.21 10.32 -13.34
CA ARG A 194 4.74 11.38 -12.42
C ARG A 194 3.53 12.15 -12.97
N LYS A 195 3.47 12.39 -14.27
CA LYS A 195 2.37 13.07 -14.95
C LYS A 195 1.04 12.33 -14.90
N ASP A 196 1.07 11.01 -14.62
CA ASP A 196 -0.14 10.19 -14.50
C ASP A 196 -0.68 10.15 -13.07
N ILE A 197 0.02 10.75 -12.10
CA ILE A 197 -0.44 10.86 -10.72
C ILE A 197 -1.10 12.20 -10.50
N ILE A 198 -2.38 12.19 -10.17
CA ILE A 198 -3.17 13.39 -9.85
C ILE A 198 -3.67 13.34 -8.41
N ASN A 199 -3.85 14.50 -7.81
CA ASN A 199 -4.41 14.60 -6.47
C ASN A 199 -5.93 14.36 -6.49
N TYR A 200 -6.47 13.86 -5.39
CA TYR A 200 -7.92 13.74 -5.19
C TYR A 200 -8.31 14.06 -3.75
N ARG A 201 -9.59 14.28 -3.52
CA ARG A 201 -10.15 14.51 -2.19
C ARG A 201 -10.76 13.24 -1.62
N LEU A 202 -10.20 12.81 -0.49
CA LEU A 202 -10.64 11.60 0.23
C LEU A 202 -11.84 11.85 1.14
N ILE A 203 -12.04 13.10 1.57
CA ILE A 203 -13.14 13.51 2.46
C ILE A 203 -13.98 14.60 1.81
N GLU A 204 -15.25 14.69 2.21
CA GLU A 204 -16.23 15.60 1.63
C GLU A 204 -15.92 17.06 1.94
N GLU A 205 -15.45 17.34 3.17
CA GLU A 205 -15.19 18.69 3.65
C GLU A 205 -13.69 18.94 3.92
N GLY A 206 -13.21 20.09 3.44
CA GLY A 206 -11.87 20.60 3.70
C GLY A 206 -10.81 20.25 2.64
N ASP A 207 -9.83 21.15 2.50
CA ASP A 207 -8.76 21.04 1.50
C ASP A 207 -7.55 20.21 1.97
N LYS A 208 -7.57 19.74 3.22
CA LYS A 208 -6.36 19.23 3.89
C LYS A 208 -6.07 17.73 3.71
N ALA A 209 -7.04 16.92 3.32
CA ALA A 209 -6.85 15.50 3.11
C ALA A 209 -6.70 15.19 1.62
N GLN A 210 -5.54 15.53 1.07
CA GLN A 210 -5.18 15.18 -0.30
C GLN A 210 -4.42 13.86 -0.29
N ALA A 211 -4.95 12.90 -1.02
CA ALA A 211 -4.25 11.70 -1.45
C ALA A 211 -4.03 11.79 -2.96
N ALA A 212 -3.50 10.76 -3.59
CA ALA A 212 -3.31 10.76 -5.02
C ALA A 212 -3.85 9.49 -5.66
N VAL A 213 -4.15 9.57 -6.95
CA VAL A 213 -4.60 8.45 -7.76
C VAL A 213 -3.84 8.45 -9.09
N PRO A 214 -3.44 7.29 -9.58
CA PRO A 214 -2.91 7.20 -10.92
C PRO A 214 -4.05 7.21 -11.94
N LEU A 215 -3.81 7.85 -13.07
CA LEU A 215 -4.55 7.63 -14.30
C LEU A 215 -4.10 6.32 -14.94
N PHE A 216 -5.00 5.68 -15.67
CA PHE A 216 -4.65 4.48 -16.41
C PHE A 216 -3.64 4.79 -17.52
N ASN A 217 -2.59 3.97 -17.60
CA ASN A 217 -1.62 4.01 -18.68
C ASN A 217 -1.30 2.57 -19.11
N LYS A 218 -1.41 2.28 -20.40
CA LYS A 218 -1.17 0.95 -20.97
C LYS A 218 0.25 0.40 -20.72
N ASN A 219 1.19 1.26 -20.37
CA ASN A 219 2.57 0.88 -20.07
C ASN A 219 2.77 0.49 -18.59
N GLN A 220 1.76 0.66 -17.75
CA GLN A 220 1.82 0.25 -16.35
C GLN A 220 1.87 -1.27 -16.25
N ARG A 221 2.77 -1.79 -15.42
CA ARG A 221 2.88 -3.21 -15.10
C ARG A 221 2.26 -3.49 -13.74
N TYR A 222 1.30 -4.41 -13.73
CA TYR A 222 0.59 -4.80 -12.51
C TYR A 222 1.14 -6.11 -11.98
N CYS A 223 1.35 -6.18 -10.66
CA CYS A 223 1.92 -7.34 -9.99
C CYS A 223 1.16 -7.66 -8.70
N TYR A 224 1.09 -8.94 -8.34
CA TYR A 224 0.53 -9.40 -7.08
C TYR A 224 1.27 -10.62 -6.56
N PHE A 225 1.12 -10.92 -5.28
CA PHE A 225 1.64 -12.13 -4.67
C PHE A 225 0.46 -13.06 -4.37
N PRO A 226 0.23 -14.12 -5.17
CA PRO A 226 -0.87 -15.06 -4.92
C PRO A 226 -0.68 -15.78 -3.59
N CYS A 227 -1.80 -16.14 -2.97
CA CYS A 227 -1.85 -16.94 -1.75
C CYS A 227 -0.88 -16.48 -0.65
N MET A 228 -0.81 -15.17 -0.39
CA MET A 228 0.02 -14.66 0.72
C MET A 228 -0.35 -15.33 2.03
N LYS A 229 0.67 -15.84 2.72
CA LYS A 229 0.55 -16.56 3.99
C LYS A 229 0.56 -15.61 5.18
N LEU A 230 0.16 -16.12 6.35
CA LEU A 230 0.14 -15.35 7.61
C LEU A 230 1.54 -14.93 8.09
N ASP A 231 2.59 -15.63 7.66
CA ASP A 231 4.00 -15.33 7.93
C ASP A 231 4.68 -14.52 6.81
N GLU A 232 3.89 -13.96 5.88
CA GLU A 232 4.39 -13.09 4.83
C GLU A 232 3.89 -11.66 5.03
N VAL A 233 4.77 -10.70 4.75
CA VAL A 233 4.45 -9.26 4.78
C VAL A 233 4.86 -8.63 3.47
N LEU A 234 3.91 -7.97 2.82
CA LEU A 234 4.16 -7.12 1.66
C LEU A 234 4.54 -5.73 2.16
N VAL A 235 5.76 -5.32 1.83
CA VAL A 235 6.27 -3.98 2.12
C VAL A 235 6.31 -3.19 0.81
N PHE A 236 5.71 -2.01 0.79
CA PHE A 236 5.71 -1.19 -0.41
C PHE A 236 5.85 0.30 -0.10
N LYS A 237 6.49 1.00 -1.03
CA LYS A 237 6.84 2.41 -0.90
C LYS A 237 5.66 3.28 -1.27
N GLN A 238 5.33 4.23 -0.41
CA GLN A 238 4.32 5.25 -0.70
C GLN A 238 4.95 6.49 -1.33
N LEU A 239 6.04 6.98 -0.79
CA LEU A 239 6.77 8.13 -1.31
C LEU A 239 8.22 8.12 -0.83
N ASP A 240 9.10 8.80 -1.59
CA ASP A 240 10.52 8.92 -1.27
C ASP A 240 11.03 10.29 -1.74
N SER A 241 11.76 11.01 -0.90
CA SER A 241 12.37 12.29 -1.26
C SER A 241 13.68 12.12 -2.03
N ARG A 242 14.28 10.92 -1.98
CA ARG A 242 15.49 10.58 -2.74
C ARG A 242 15.12 10.36 -4.21
N THR A 243 15.55 11.28 -5.06
CA THR A 243 15.11 11.35 -6.47
C THR A 243 15.55 10.18 -7.34
N GLU A 244 16.61 9.47 -6.93
CA GLU A 244 17.12 8.28 -7.64
C GLU A 244 16.37 6.99 -7.28
N LYS A 245 15.45 7.05 -6.31
CA LYS A 245 14.65 5.92 -5.88
C LYS A 245 13.25 5.94 -6.50
N SER A 246 12.56 4.79 -6.45
CA SER A 246 11.16 4.72 -6.85
C SER A 246 10.31 5.72 -6.06
N LEU A 247 9.49 6.51 -6.75
CA LEU A 247 8.70 7.57 -6.13
C LEU A 247 7.52 7.00 -5.36
N VAL A 248 6.68 6.17 -6.00
CA VAL A 248 5.41 5.72 -5.46
C VAL A 248 5.02 4.37 -6.06
N CYS A 249 4.41 3.53 -5.24
CA CYS A 249 3.83 2.25 -5.65
C CYS A 249 2.29 2.31 -5.46
N PRO A 250 1.52 2.66 -6.51
CA PRO A 250 0.07 2.66 -6.44
C PRO A 250 -0.46 1.23 -6.24
N HIS A 251 -1.58 1.11 -5.53
CA HIS A 251 -2.10 -0.21 -5.16
C HIS A 251 -3.63 -0.20 -5.00
N THR A 252 -4.21 -1.39 -5.04
CA THR A 252 -5.63 -1.62 -4.75
C THR A 252 -5.89 -3.10 -4.51
N SER A 253 -7.09 -3.46 -4.05
CA SER A 253 -7.59 -4.83 -4.13
C SER A 253 -8.20 -5.10 -5.51
N PHE A 254 -8.10 -6.35 -5.98
CA PHE A 254 -8.77 -6.80 -7.18
C PHE A 254 -9.53 -8.10 -6.96
N ILE A 255 -10.45 -8.43 -7.84
CA ILE A 255 -11.18 -9.70 -7.83
C ILE A 255 -10.35 -10.70 -8.64
N ASP A 256 -9.77 -11.69 -7.95
CA ASP A 256 -9.06 -12.78 -8.62
C ASP A 256 -10.08 -13.73 -9.26
N PRO A 257 -10.10 -13.88 -10.59
CA PRO A 257 -11.03 -14.77 -11.27
C PRO A 257 -10.79 -16.26 -10.97
N ASN A 258 -9.60 -16.60 -10.44
CA ASN A 258 -9.23 -17.96 -10.09
C ASN A 258 -9.55 -18.31 -8.62
N ALA A 259 -10.01 -17.34 -7.82
CA ALA A 259 -10.39 -17.59 -6.44
C ALA A 259 -11.53 -18.63 -6.36
N ALA A 260 -11.37 -19.63 -5.49
CA ALA A 260 -12.42 -20.61 -5.27
C ALA A 260 -13.70 -19.91 -4.71
N PRO A 261 -14.90 -20.32 -5.13
CA PRO A 261 -16.14 -19.70 -4.66
C PRO A 261 -16.30 -19.71 -3.13
N ASP A 262 -15.78 -20.74 -2.49
CA ASP A 262 -15.81 -20.98 -1.04
C ASP A 262 -14.52 -20.53 -0.31
N ALA A 263 -13.60 -19.87 -1.03
CA ALA A 263 -12.39 -19.32 -0.42
C ALA A 263 -12.74 -18.36 0.73
N ALA A 264 -11.90 -18.36 1.76
CA ALA A 264 -12.09 -17.50 2.93
C ALA A 264 -12.01 -16.01 2.55
N GLU A 265 -12.87 -15.22 3.15
CA GLU A 265 -12.80 -13.76 2.99
C GLU A 265 -11.51 -13.24 3.64
N ARG A 266 -10.80 -12.39 2.93
CA ARG A 266 -9.57 -11.78 3.41
C ARG A 266 -9.82 -10.88 4.61
N GLN A 267 -8.97 -11.00 5.61
CA GLN A 267 -8.75 -9.97 6.62
C GLN A 267 -7.27 -9.61 6.63
N SER A 268 -6.97 -8.33 6.67
CA SER A 268 -5.61 -7.83 6.58
C SER A 268 -5.39 -6.62 7.47
N ILE A 269 -4.17 -6.43 7.92
CA ILE A 269 -3.74 -5.20 8.59
C ILE A 269 -2.77 -4.44 7.70
N ASP A 270 -2.89 -3.12 7.75
CA ASP A 270 -1.98 -2.20 7.08
C ASP A 270 -1.52 -1.12 8.08
N ILE A 271 -0.20 -1.03 8.24
CA ILE A 271 0.49 -0.04 9.08
C ILE A 271 1.51 0.72 8.24
N ARG A 272 1.89 1.90 8.70
CA ARG A 272 2.78 2.79 7.95
C ARG A 272 3.93 3.29 8.80
N PHE A 273 5.11 3.38 8.17
CA PHE A 273 6.28 3.99 8.77
C PHE A 273 6.85 5.07 7.86
N MET A 274 7.22 6.18 8.47
CA MET A 274 8.12 7.14 7.87
C MET A 274 9.54 6.83 8.31
N CYS A 275 10.43 6.67 7.34
CA CYS A 275 11.85 6.42 7.53
C CYS A 275 12.66 7.67 7.21
N VAL A 276 13.76 7.86 7.93
CA VAL A 276 14.65 9.01 7.80
C VAL A 276 16.04 8.52 7.41
N PHE A 277 16.62 9.15 6.39
CA PHE A 277 17.92 8.81 5.84
C PHE A 277 18.83 10.05 5.82
N PRO A 278 20.13 9.95 6.16
CA PRO A 278 21.03 11.07 5.97
C PRO A 278 21.17 11.38 4.47
N LYS A 279 21.10 12.66 4.11
CA LYS A 279 21.37 13.07 2.73
C LYS A 279 22.79 12.71 2.35
N GLN A 280 22.96 12.15 1.18
CA GLN A 280 24.27 11.90 0.61
C GLN A 280 24.85 13.26 0.17
N THR A 281 26.02 13.61 0.73
CA THR A 281 26.77 14.82 0.36
C THR A 281 27.54 14.63 -0.94
#